data_9ef4cfc1639a552dcadff53d7e086d81
#
_entry.id   9ef4cfc1639a552dcadff53d7e086d81
#
_cell.length_a   1.000
_cell.length_b   1.000
_cell.length_c   1.000
_cell.angle_alpha   90.00
_cell.angle_beta   90.00
_cell.angle_gamma   90.00
#
_symmetry.space_group_name_H-M   'P 1'
#
loop_
_entity.id
_entity.type
_entity.pdbx_description
1 polymer ?
#
loop_
_entity_poly.entity_id
_entity_poly.type
_entity_poly.pdbx_seq_one_letter_code
_entity_poly.pdbx_strand_id
1 'polypeptide(L)'
;SGAAGALAHAFRLVTEPGDEILTFAPFFPEYHPYVDLTGAVLKVVPPNLENFQINFEAFEEMLTEKVKAVLINTPNNPSGVVYSTPTLQRLADILREKSKEYGHIIYLISDEPYREIVFEGVDSPCVSYFYDNTIMCYSFSKSLSLPGERIGYVAVNPACEDAETMINMCGQISRGIGHNCPPSIIQLAVAQVLDKTADLSVYETNMNILYKELLDLGFNCVK
;
A
#
# COMPACT_ATOMS: atom_id res chain seq x y z
N SER A 1 4.76 14.38 -0.75
CA SER A 1 4.34 14.63 -2.13
C SER A 1 3.63 13.41 -2.72
N GLY A 2 2.34 13.24 -2.39
CA GLY A 2 1.51 12.11 -2.78
C GLY A 2 1.96 10.79 -2.15
N ALA A 3 1.43 9.64 -2.66
CA ALA A 3 1.80 8.32 -2.15
C ALA A 3 3.29 8.02 -2.30
N ALA A 4 3.95 8.47 -3.37
CA ALA A 4 5.39 8.30 -3.54
C ALA A 4 6.20 8.89 -2.37
N GLY A 5 5.85 10.11 -1.94
CA GLY A 5 6.46 10.72 -0.76
C GLY A 5 6.11 9.96 0.53
N ALA A 6 4.87 9.50 0.66
CA ALA A 6 4.44 8.69 1.80
C ALA A 6 5.25 7.40 1.93
N LEU A 7 5.38 6.65 0.83
CA LEU A 7 6.18 5.42 0.76
C LEU A 7 7.66 5.67 1.06
N ALA A 8 8.23 6.75 0.49
CA ALA A 8 9.61 7.12 0.78
C ALA A 8 9.86 7.42 2.28
N HIS A 9 8.86 7.91 3.01
CA HIS A 9 8.92 8.05 4.47
C HIS A 9 8.77 6.69 5.15
N ALA A 10 7.75 5.91 4.78
CA ALA A 10 7.47 4.62 5.40
C ALA A 10 8.68 3.68 5.34
N PHE A 11 9.31 3.56 4.16
CA PHE A 11 10.51 2.71 4.03
C PHE A 11 11.65 3.18 4.92
N ARG A 12 11.93 4.50 4.98
CA ARG A 12 12.99 5.06 5.84
C ARG A 12 12.72 4.95 7.33
N LEU A 13 11.46 4.80 7.72
CA LEU A 13 11.11 4.61 9.13
C LEU A 13 11.49 3.23 9.65
N VAL A 14 11.44 2.21 8.78
CA VAL A 14 11.45 0.82 9.23
C VAL A 14 12.60 -0.02 8.67
N THR A 15 13.46 0.55 7.81
CA THR A 15 14.58 -0.20 7.21
C THR A 15 15.91 0.49 7.37
N GLU A 16 16.95 -0.35 7.46
CA GLU A 16 18.37 -0.02 7.35
C GLU A 16 18.96 -0.63 6.07
N PRO A 17 20.14 -0.16 5.61
CA PRO A 17 20.81 -0.78 4.46
C PRO A 17 21.05 -2.27 4.66
N GLY A 18 20.60 -3.08 3.70
CA GLY A 18 20.68 -4.54 3.71
C GLY A 18 19.47 -5.28 4.25
N ASP A 19 18.50 -4.57 4.84
CA ASP A 19 17.18 -5.13 5.19
C ASP A 19 16.38 -5.52 3.95
N GLU A 20 15.40 -6.39 4.13
CA GLU A 20 14.55 -6.86 3.05
C GLU A 20 13.11 -6.37 3.23
N ILE A 21 12.50 -5.98 2.11
CA ILE A 21 11.05 -5.69 2.01
C ILE A 21 10.45 -6.70 1.05
N LEU A 22 9.37 -7.39 1.46
CA LEU A 22 8.60 -8.24 0.56
C LEU A 22 7.44 -7.48 -0.05
N THR A 23 7.16 -7.69 -1.34
CA THR A 23 5.92 -7.28 -2.01
C THR A 23 5.39 -8.42 -2.87
N PHE A 24 4.17 -8.32 -3.35
CA PHE A 24 3.47 -9.38 -4.08
C PHE A 24 3.29 -9.00 -5.55
N ALA A 25 3.68 -9.91 -6.45
CA ALA A 25 3.41 -9.71 -7.87
C ALA A 25 1.91 -9.97 -8.21
N PRO A 26 1.32 -9.22 -9.17
CA PRO A 26 1.91 -8.08 -9.86
C PRO A 26 1.89 -6.82 -8.96
N PHE A 27 2.86 -5.93 -9.15
CA PHE A 27 3.05 -4.76 -8.29
C PHE A 27 3.44 -3.52 -9.11
N PHE A 28 3.38 -2.35 -8.47
CA PHE A 28 3.76 -1.08 -9.07
C PHE A 28 5.30 -0.97 -9.19
N PRO A 29 5.86 -0.90 -10.42
CA PRO A 29 7.31 -1.03 -10.63
C PRO A 29 8.17 0.02 -9.91
N GLU A 30 7.61 1.20 -9.61
CA GLU A 30 8.35 2.26 -8.92
C GLU A 30 8.68 1.94 -7.45
N TYR A 31 8.15 0.84 -6.89
CA TYR A 31 8.60 0.39 -5.56
C TYR A 31 10.10 0.07 -5.54
N HIS A 32 10.67 -0.44 -6.65
CA HIS A 32 12.11 -0.69 -6.75
C HIS A 32 12.95 0.56 -6.44
N PRO A 33 12.86 1.66 -7.21
CA PRO A 33 13.69 2.83 -6.92
C PRO A 33 13.39 3.45 -5.55
N TYR A 34 12.16 3.33 -5.01
CA TYR A 34 11.85 3.87 -3.68
C TYR A 34 12.53 3.09 -2.56
N VAL A 35 12.60 1.77 -2.68
CA VAL A 35 13.29 0.88 -1.73
C VAL A 35 14.81 0.99 -1.90
N ASP A 36 15.32 0.94 -3.12
CA ASP A 36 16.76 1.03 -3.41
C ASP A 36 17.40 2.28 -2.81
N LEU A 37 16.68 3.42 -2.79
CA LEU A 37 17.14 4.67 -2.18
C LEU A 37 17.30 4.61 -0.65
N THR A 38 16.82 3.56 0.01
CA THR A 38 17.07 3.33 1.45
C THR A 38 18.26 2.41 1.69
N GLY A 39 18.76 1.73 0.67
CA GLY A 39 19.77 0.67 0.77
C GLY A 39 19.16 -0.69 1.14
N ALA A 40 17.86 -0.79 1.31
CA ALA A 40 17.15 -2.05 1.50
C ALA A 40 16.94 -2.78 0.17
N VAL A 41 16.57 -4.05 0.22
CA VAL A 41 16.36 -4.92 -0.93
C VAL A 41 14.88 -5.26 -1.07
N LEU A 42 14.28 -4.90 -2.21
CA LEU A 42 12.92 -5.34 -2.54
C LEU A 42 12.94 -6.76 -3.08
N LYS A 43 12.20 -7.65 -2.46
CA LYS A 43 11.95 -9.02 -2.93
C LYS A 43 10.49 -9.20 -3.32
N VAL A 44 10.25 -9.94 -4.38
CA VAL A 44 8.91 -10.08 -4.97
C VAL A 44 8.43 -11.51 -4.80
N VAL A 45 7.34 -11.67 -4.07
CA VAL A 45 6.64 -12.95 -3.92
C VAL A 45 5.90 -13.26 -5.22
N PRO A 46 6.05 -14.47 -5.79
CA PRO A 46 5.33 -14.89 -7.00
C PRO A 46 3.81 -14.76 -6.87
N PRO A 47 3.09 -14.41 -7.95
CA PRO A 47 1.66 -14.21 -7.90
C PRO A 47 0.87 -15.51 -7.72
N ASN A 48 -0.31 -15.39 -7.12
CA ASN A 48 -1.36 -16.38 -7.31
C ASN A 48 -2.12 -16.02 -8.61
N LEU A 49 -1.94 -16.82 -9.66
CA LEU A 49 -2.50 -16.52 -10.98
C LEU A 49 -4.01 -16.81 -11.09
N GLU A 50 -4.61 -17.48 -10.12
CA GLU A 50 -6.04 -17.79 -10.14
C GLU A 50 -6.91 -16.55 -9.80
N ASN A 51 -6.47 -15.77 -8.81
CA ASN A 51 -7.29 -14.70 -8.26
C ASN A 51 -6.50 -13.46 -7.82
N PHE A 52 -5.19 -13.43 -7.99
CA PHE A 52 -4.26 -12.39 -7.53
C PHE A 52 -4.38 -12.01 -6.04
N GLN A 53 -4.96 -12.89 -5.23
CA GLN A 53 -4.78 -12.83 -3.78
C GLN A 53 -3.35 -13.27 -3.42
N ILE A 54 -2.93 -13.10 -2.18
CA ILE A 54 -1.57 -13.46 -1.74
C ILE A 54 -1.31 -14.95 -1.95
N ASN A 55 -0.17 -15.27 -2.59
CA ASN A 55 0.40 -16.60 -2.63
C ASN A 55 1.12 -16.88 -1.32
N PHE A 56 0.40 -17.40 -0.35
CA PHE A 56 0.91 -17.59 1.01
C PHE A 56 2.02 -18.64 1.11
N GLU A 57 1.99 -19.67 0.28
CA GLU A 57 3.05 -20.69 0.26
C GLU A 57 4.40 -20.05 -0.09
N ALA A 58 4.46 -19.35 -1.22
CA ALA A 58 5.67 -18.65 -1.62
C ALA A 58 6.03 -17.50 -0.66
N PHE A 59 5.05 -16.84 -0.05
CA PHE A 59 5.30 -15.78 0.92
C PHE A 59 6.01 -16.31 2.17
N GLU A 60 5.50 -17.40 2.76
CA GLU A 60 6.07 -18.01 3.95
C GLU A 60 7.49 -18.55 3.70
N GLU A 61 7.75 -19.11 2.50
CA GLU A 61 9.09 -19.55 2.08
C GLU A 61 10.10 -18.38 1.96
N MET A 62 9.62 -17.20 1.57
CA MET A 62 10.47 -16.01 1.38
C MET A 62 10.66 -15.17 2.64
N LEU A 63 9.89 -15.43 3.71
CA LEU A 63 10.05 -14.76 4.99
C LEU A 63 11.35 -15.22 5.66
N THR A 64 12.24 -14.27 5.94
CA THR A 64 13.51 -14.48 6.65
C THR A 64 13.69 -13.44 7.76
N GLU A 65 14.65 -13.65 8.65
CA GLU A 65 15.00 -12.70 9.72
C GLU A 65 15.47 -11.32 9.19
N LYS A 66 15.78 -11.21 7.88
CA LYS A 66 16.16 -9.93 7.25
C LYS A 66 14.95 -9.11 6.84
N VAL A 67 13.76 -9.72 6.78
CA VAL A 67 12.54 -9.03 6.37
C VAL A 67 12.08 -8.10 7.49
N LYS A 68 12.08 -6.79 7.21
CA LYS A 68 11.64 -5.74 8.14
C LYS A 68 10.27 -5.19 7.81
N ALA A 69 9.85 -5.31 6.55
CA ALA A 69 8.53 -4.87 6.15
C ALA A 69 7.94 -5.75 5.05
N VAL A 70 6.62 -5.77 5.02
CA VAL A 70 5.82 -6.29 3.90
C VAL A 70 5.03 -5.13 3.33
N LEU A 71 5.13 -4.94 2.01
CA LEU A 71 4.43 -3.90 1.27
C LEU A 71 3.28 -4.51 0.50
N ILE A 72 2.08 -4.02 0.75
CA ILE A 72 0.88 -4.36 -0.02
C ILE A 72 0.30 -3.12 -0.69
N ASN A 73 -0.43 -3.35 -1.78
CA ASN A 73 -1.24 -2.35 -2.45
C ASN A 73 -2.63 -2.93 -2.69
N THR A 74 -3.64 -2.37 -2.01
CA THR A 74 -5.03 -2.85 -2.11
C THR A 74 -6.01 -1.68 -2.00
N PRO A 75 -6.88 -1.45 -3.00
CA PRO A 75 -6.95 -2.12 -4.32
C PRO A 75 -5.63 -2.02 -5.10
N ASN A 76 -5.30 -3.06 -5.86
CA ASN A 76 -3.96 -3.25 -6.43
C ASN A 76 -3.81 -2.61 -7.81
N ASN A 77 -2.66 -1.99 -8.04
CA ASN A 77 -2.15 -1.65 -9.36
C ASN A 77 -0.99 -2.61 -9.71
N PRO A 78 -1.09 -3.43 -10.79
CA PRO A 78 -2.02 -3.29 -11.93
C PRO A 78 -3.21 -4.25 -11.93
N SER A 79 -3.34 -5.22 -10.99
CA SER A 79 -4.32 -6.30 -11.12
C SER A 79 -5.78 -5.84 -10.92
N GLY A 80 -6.01 -4.70 -10.25
CA GLY A 80 -7.34 -4.22 -9.87
C GLY A 80 -7.97 -4.98 -8.69
N VAL A 81 -7.33 -6.01 -8.17
CA VAL A 81 -7.88 -6.88 -7.12
C VAL A 81 -7.83 -6.19 -5.75
N VAL A 82 -8.89 -6.35 -4.97
CA VAL A 82 -8.94 -5.99 -3.56
C VAL A 82 -8.60 -7.23 -2.72
N TYR A 83 -7.69 -7.09 -1.76
CA TYR A 83 -7.42 -8.19 -0.83
C TYR A 83 -8.60 -8.38 0.12
N SER A 84 -9.07 -9.61 0.18
CA SER A 84 -10.23 -9.99 1.00
C SER A 84 -9.91 -9.94 2.50
N THR A 85 -10.95 -9.80 3.32
CA THR A 85 -10.83 -9.90 4.79
C THR A 85 -10.08 -11.16 5.24
N PRO A 86 -10.38 -12.37 4.73
CA PRO A 86 -9.61 -13.57 5.08
C PRO A 86 -8.13 -13.49 4.67
N THR A 87 -7.82 -12.89 3.50
CA THR A 87 -6.43 -12.69 3.04
C THR A 87 -5.67 -11.77 3.99
N LEU A 88 -6.27 -10.62 4.36
CA LEU A 88 -5.65 -9.66 5.28
C LEU A 88 -5.49 -10.24 6.69
N GLN A 89 -6.47 -10.99 7.17
CA GLN A 89 -6.39 -11.66 8.48
C GLN A 89 -5.24 -12.68 8.52
N ARG A 90 -5.15 -13.54 7.50
CA ARG A 90 -4.07 -14.53 7.42
C ARG A 90 -2.69 -13.86 7.32
N LEU A 91 -2.57 -12.81 6.50
CA LEU A 91 -1.33 -12.02 6.43
C LEU A 91 -0.93 -11.50 7.82
N ALA A 92 -1.86 -10.86 8.51
CA ALA A 92 -1.62 -10.31 9.85
C ALA A 92 -1.19 -11.38 10.87
N ASP A 93 -1.80 -12.56 10.83
CA ASP A 93 -1.49 -13.67 11.74
C ASP A 93 -0.05 -14.20 11.49
N ILE A 94 0.34 -14.37 10.22
CA ILE A 94 1.71 -14.75 9.84
C ILE A 94 2.72 -13.69 10.31
N LEU A 95 2.42 -12.39 10.10
CA LEU A 95 3.32 -11.32 10.54
C LEU A 95 3.50 -11.29 12.06
N ARG A 96 2.43 -11.53 12.85
CA ARG A 96 2.53 -11.65 14.31
C ARG A 96 3.40 -12.83 14.74
N GLU A 97 3.17 -13.99 14.13
CA GLU A 97 3.93 -15.20 14.44
C GLU A 97 5.40 -15.01 14.10
N LYS A 98 5.72 -14.55 12.89
CA LYS A 98 7.10 -14.37 12.43
C LYS A 98 7.83 -13.24 13.15
N SER A 99 7.15 -12.14 13.48
CA SER A 99 7.76 -11.10 14.33
C SER A 99 8.18 -11.63 15.70
N LYS A 100 7.35 -12.50 16.30
CA LYS A 100 7.69 -13.15 17.55
C LYS A 100 8.83 -14.17 17.41
N GLU A 101 8.83 -14.95 16.33
CA GLU A 101 9.87 -15.94 16.02
C GLU A 101 11.23 -15.28 15.82
N TYR A 102 11.28 -14.19 15.05
CA TYR A 102 12.52 -13.48 14.71
C TYR A 102 12.98 -12.48 15.77
N GLY A 103 12.13 -12.19 16.77
CA GLY A 103 12.45 -11.27 17.86
C GLY A 103 12.51 -9.80 17.44
N HIS A 104 11.87 -9.44 16.33
CA HIS A 104 11.69 -8.06 15.87
C HIS A 104 10.38 -7.90 15.12
N ILE A 105 9.89 -6.66 15.03
CA ILE A 105 8.66 -6.33 14.29
C ILE A 105 8.90 -6.45 12.80
N ILE A 106 7.96 -7.09 12.10
CA ILE A 106 7.81 -7.00 10.65
C ILE A 106 6.65 -6.02 10.37
N TYR A 107 6.95 -4.83 9.87
CA TYR A 107 5.94 -3.81 9.62
C TYR A 107 5.11 -4.12 8.38
N LEU A 108 3.83 -3.78 8.42
CA LEU A 108 2.96 -3.83 7.25
C LEU A 108 2.82 -2.42 6.67
N ILE A 109 3.34 -2.19 5.47
CA ILE A 109 3.17 -0.95 4.73
C ILE A 109 2.05 -1.15 3.73
N SER A 110 0.97 -0.37 3.87
CA SER A 110 -0.20 -0.44 3.00
C SER A 110 -0.26 0.80 2.11
N ASP A 111 -0.06 0.60 0.81
CA ASP A 111 -0.21 1.63 -0.21
C ASP A 111 -1.66 1.67 -0.70
N GLU A 112 -2.42 2.70 -0.34
CA GLU A 112 -3.88 2.77 -0.48
C GLU A 112 -4.39 3.93 -1.37
N PRO A 113 -3.77 4.29 -2.49
CA PRO A 113 -4.23 5.42 -3.31
C PRO A 113 -5.56 5.16 -4.02
N TYR A 114 -6.03 3.90 -4.06
CA TYR A 114 -7.25 3.47 -4.75
C TYR A 114 -8.38 3.07 -3.80
N ARG A 115 -8.23 3.32 -2.51
CA ARG A 115 -9.12 2.83 -1.44
C ARG A 115 -10.61 3.08 -1.72
N GLU A 116 -10.96 4.25 -2.24
CA GLU A 116 -12.33 4.64 -2.55
C GLU A 116 -12.77 4.20 -3.96
N ILE A 117 -11.85 3.68 -4.78
CA ILE A 117 -12.15 3.29 -6.17
C ILE A 117 -12.45 1.79 -6.21
N VAL A 118 -13.61 1.44 -5.71
CA VAL A 118 -14.15 0.08 -5.70
C VAL A 118 -15.57 0.10 -6.27
N PHE A 119 -15.96 -0.98 -6.93
CA PHE A 119 -17.19 -1.09 -7.70
C PHE A 119 -18.00 -2.30 -7.29
N GLU A 120 -19.30 -2.34 -7.68
CA GLU A 120 -20.20 -3.49 -7.52
C GLU A 120 -20.33 -4.02 -6.08
N GLY A 121 -20.26 -3.13 -5.09
CA GLY A 121 -20.39 -3.50 -3.68
C GLY A 121 -19.18 -4.24 -3.10
N VAL A 122 -18.04 -4.21 -3.78
CA VAL A 122 -16.77 -4.70 -3.22
C VAL A 122 -16.39 -3.83 -2.04
N ASP A 123 -16.16 -4.46 -0.89
CA ASP A 123 -15.63 -3.79 0.30
C ASP A 123 -14.11 -3.69 0.21
N SER A 124 -13.56 -2.53 0.57
CA SER A 124 -12.12 -2.32 0.71
C SER A 124 -11.79 -2.20 2.20
N PRO A 125 -11.44 -3.31 2.86
CA PRO A 125 -11.22 -3.32 4.30
C PRO A 125 -10.05 -2.42 4.70
N CYS A 126 -10.19 -1.71 5.82
CA CYS A 126 -9.10 -0.93 6.38
C CYS A 126 -8.01 -1.86 6.94
N VAL A 127 -6.84 -1.87 6.31
CA VAL A 127 -5.74 -2.79 6.61
C VAL A 127 -5.28 -2.68 8.07
N SER A 128 -5.26 -1.47 8.62
CA SER A 128 -4.81 -1.22 10.00
C SER A 128 -5.68 -1.86 11.09
N TYR A 129 -6.88 -2.34 10.75
CA TYR A 129 -7.71 -3.10 11.71
C TYR A 129 -7.24 -4.54 11.91
N PHE A 130 -6.45 -5.07 10.99
CA PHE A 130 -5.96 -6.45 11.05
C PHE A 130 -4.61 -6.59 11.75
N TYR A 131 -3.75 -5.56 11.66
CA TYR A 131 -2.40 -5.62 12.20
C TYR A 131 -1.98 -4.29 12.81
N ASP A 132 -1.53 -4.32 14.08
CA ASP A 132 -1.21 -3.12 14.83
C ASP A 132 0.01 -2.38 14.23
N ASN A 133 1.04 -3.11 13.82
CA ASN A 133 2.26 -2.52 13.25
C ASN A 133 2.09 -2.18 11.76
N THR A 134 1.06 -1.37 11.47
CA THR A 134 0.71 -0.95 10.10
C THR A 134 1.00 0.53 9.88
N ILE A 135 1.64 0.81 8.74
CA ILE A 135 1.88 2.16 8.21
C ILE A 135 1.09 2.28 6.91
N MET A 136 0.12 3.17 6.88
CA MET A 136 -0.71 3.44 5.70
C MET A 136 -0.15 4.61 4.91
N CYS A 137 -0.02 4.45 3.59
CA CYS A 137 0.38 5.47 2.64
C CYS A 137 -0.80 5.81 1.74
N TYR A 138 -1.20 7.07 1.70
CA TYR A 138 -2.37 7.50 0.94
C TYR A 138 -2.09 8.70 0.05
N SER A 139 -2.90 8.83 -1.02
CA SER A 139 -2.84 9.97 -1.94
C SER A 139 -4.22 10.35 -2.45
N PHE A 140 -4.49 11.64 -2.54
CA PHE A 140 -5.69 12.20 -3.19
C PHE A 140 -5.58 12.25 -4.72
N SER A 141 -4.50 11.73 -5.29
CA SER A 141 -4.25 11.71 -6.73
C SER A 141 -5.35 11.02 -7.52
N LYS A 142 -5.99 9.99 -6.93
CA LYS A 142 -6.99 9.15 -7.59
C LYS A 142 -8.40 9.49 -7.12
N SER A 143 -8.66 9.48 -5.83
CA SER A 143 -9.98 9.72 -5.25
C SER A 143 -10.55 11.10 -5.60
N LEU A 144 -9.72 12.13 -5.67
CA LEU A 144 -10.12 13.50 -6.03
C LEU A 144 -9.65 13.94 -7.42
N SER A 145 -9.04 13.04 -8.21
CA SER A 145 -8.46 13.38 -9.52
C SER A 145 -7.46 14.55 -9.48
N LEU A 146 -6.63 14.61 -8.43
CA LEU A 146 -5.63 15.66 -8.19
C LEU A 146 -4.17 15.14 -8.28
N PRO A 147 -3.77 14.42 -9.35
CA PRO A 147 -2.43 13.83 -9.41
C PRO A 147 -1.31 14.88 -9.46
N GLY A 148 -1.58 16.05 -10.06
CA GLY A 148 -0.63 17.15 -10.20
C GLY A 148 -0.33 17.88 -8.90
N GLU A 149 -1.26 17.86 -7.94
CA GLU A 149 -1.13 18.62 -6.69
C GLU A 149 -0.23 17.95 -5.66
N ARG A 150 0.17 16.72 -5.89
CA ARG A 150 1.14 15.97 -5.07
C ARG A 150 0.79 15.95 -3.59
N ILE A 151 -0.49 15.76 -3.25
CA ILE A 151 -0.98 15.71 -1.87
C ILE A 151 -1.34 14.28 -1.45
N GLY A 152 -0.93 13.92 -0.25
CA GLY A 152 -1.14 12.62 0.38
C GLY A 152 -0.57 12.63 1.80
N TYR A 153 -0.65 11.52 2.50
CA TYR A 153 -0.18 11.41 3.88
C TYR A 153 0.36 10.01 4.19
N VAL A 154 1.14 9.96 5.27
CA VAL A 154 1.48 8.73 6.00
C VAL A 154 0.64 8.70 7.26
N ALA A 155 0.02 7.59 7.58
CA ALA A 155 -0.64 7.36 8.85
C ALA A 155 -0.03 6.12 9.51
N VAL A 156 0.45 6.28 10.73
CA VAL A 156 0.91 5.18 11.57
C VAL A 156 -0.26 4.74 12.44
N ASN A 157 -0.56 3.44 12.48
CA ASN A 157 -1.59 2.93 13.38
C ASN A 157 -1.28 3.33 14.83
N PRO A 158 -2.21 3.92 15.58
CA PRO A 158 -1.96 4.31 16.98
C PRO A 158 -1.57 3.16 17.90
N ALA A 159 -1.93 1.91 17.55
CA ALA A 159 -1.54 0.71 18.28
C ALA A 159 -0.16 0.18 17.89
N CYS A 160 0.48 0.78 16.88
CA CYS A 160 1.83 0.41 16.45
C CYS A 160 2.82 0.65 17.58
N GLU A 161 3.75 -0.28 17.75
CA GLU A 161 4.88 -0.08 18.66
C GLU A 161 5.68 1.14 18.19
N ASP A 162 6.07 1.99 19.12
CA ASP A 162 6.77 3.26 18.83
C ASP A 162 6.05 4.26 17.89
N ALA A 163 4.71 4.20 17.79
CA ALA A 163 3.93 5.06 16.89
C ALA A 163 4.27 6.56 17.04
N GLU A 164 4.40 7.06 18.26
CA GLU A 164 4.75 8.47 18.52
C GLU A 164 6.15 8.81 17.99
N THR A 165 7.12 7.93 18.24
CA THR A 165 8.49 8.08 17.74
C THR A 165 8.51 8.09 16.22
N MET A 166 7.77 7.18 15.57
CA MET A 166 7.67 7.12 14.10
C MET A 166 7.07 8.40 13.50
N ILE A 167 6.02 8.93 14.10
CA ILE A 167 5.41 10.19 13.66
C ILE A 167 6.41 11.36 13.77
N ASN A 168 7.14 11.44 14.86
CA ASN A 168 8.17 12.46 15.06
C ASN A 168 9.32 12.31 14.04
N MET A 169 9.72 11.08 13.74
CA MET A 169 10.75 10.77 12.73
C MET A 169 10.30 11.14 11.31
N CYS A 170 9.01 11.03 10.97
CA CYS A 170 8.50 11.51 9.69
C CYS A 170 8.85 12.99 9.44
N GLY A 171 8.76 13.84 10.47
CA GLY A 171 9.15 15.23 10.38
C GLY A 171 10.64 15.43 10.11
N GLN A 172 11.51 14.59 10.66
CA GLN A 172 12.95 14.64 10.39
C GLN A 172 13.27 14.15 8.98
N ILE A 173 12.65 13.03 8.57
CA ILE A 173 12.79 12.49 7.23
C ILE A 173 12.35 13.51 6.19
N SER A 174 11.19 14.18 6.38
CA SER A 174 10.69 15.22 5.49
C SER A 174 11.73 16.31 5.24
N ARG A 175 12.41 16.78 6.30
CA ARG A 175 13.46 17.78 6.18
C ARG A 175 14.70 17.25 5.48
N GLY A 176 15.10 16.02 5.83
CA GLY A 176 16.30 15.38 5.27
C GLY A 176 16.21 15.12 3.76
N ILE A 177 15.01 14.75 3.26
CA ILE A 177 14.79 14.46 1.82
C ILE A 177 14.21 15.66 1.06
N GLY A 178 14.00 16.80 1.71
CA GLY A 178 13.48 18.02 1.06
C GLY A 178 11.99 17.98 0.70
N HIS A 179 11.19 17.10 1.30
CA HIS A 179 9.75 16.94 1.05
C HIS A 179 8.93 17.43 2.26
N ASN A 180 9.02 18.70 2.59
CA ASN A 180 8.44 19.21 3.82
C ASN A 180 6.92 19.08 3.89
N CYS A 181 6.20 19.63 2.93
CA CYS A 181 4.74 19.56 2.87
C CYS A 181 4.22 19.96 1.47
N PRO A 182 2.99 19.58 1.11
CA PRO A 182 2.27 20.17 -0.02
C PRO A 182 1.99 21.66 0.20
N PRO A 183 1.70 22.45 -0.86
CA PRO A 183 1.27 23.84 -0.73
C PRO A 183 0.07 24.00 0.20
N SER A 184 0.08 25.00 1.09
CA SER A 184 -0.98 25.20 2.08
C SER A 184 -2.36 25.42 1.48
N ILE A 185 -2.44 26.10 0.34
CA ILE A 185 -3.72 26.31 -0.37
C ILE A 185 -4.37 24.97 -0.79
N ILE A 186 -3.57 24.01 -1.22
CA ILE A 186 -4.05 22.68 -1.59
C ILE A 186 -4.49 21.89 -0.36
N GLN A 187 -3.76 21.99 0.75
CA GLN A 187 -4.17 21.37 2.01
C GLN A 187 -5.51 21.90 2.49
N LEU A 188 -5.72 23.23 2.45
CA LEU A 188 -6.98 23.86 2.81
C LEU A 188 -8.12 23.48 1.87
N ALA A 189 -7.87 23.40 0.57
CA ALA A 189 -8.87 22.97 -0.41
C ALA A 189 -9.29 21.52 -0.20
N VAL A 190 -8.34 20.60 -0.04
CA VAL A 190 -8.63 19.18 0.22
C VAL A 190 -9.37 18.98 1.53
N ALA A 191 -9.06 19.75 2.58
CA ALA A 191 -9.75 19.68 3.86
C ALA A 191 -11.27 19.96 3.76
N GLN A 192 -11.73 20.68 2.71
CA GLN A 192 -13.14 20.94 2.49
C GLN A 192 -13.89 19.82 1.76
N VAL A 193 -13.15 18.82 1.23
CA VAL A 193 -13.69 17.77 0.36
C VAL A 193 -13.24 16.37 0.75
N LEU A 194 -12.82 16.19 2.01
CA LEU A 194 -12.34 14.90 2.52
C LEU A 194 -13.37 13.76 2.43
N ASP A 195 -14.65 14.14 2.44
CA ASP A 195 -15.80 13.22 2.33
C ASP A 195 -16.27 13.01 0.87
N LYS A 196 -15.56 13.57 -0.09
CA LYS A 196 -15.90 13.49 -1.53
C LYS A 196 -14.94 12.56 -2.26
N THR A 197 -15.46 12.01 -3.36
CA THR A 197 -14.67 11.34 -4.41
C THR A 197 -15.05 11.93 -5.77
N ALA A 198 -14.18 11.79 -6.76
CA ALA A 198 -14.52 12.04 -8.14
C ALA A 198 -15.67 11.10 -8.58
N ASP A 199 -16.37 11.45 -9.66
CA ASP A 199 -17.39 10.58 -10.25
C ASP A 199 -16.73 9.30 -10.79
N LEU A 200 -17.05 8.17 -10.17
CA LEU A 200 -16.49 6.86 -10.51
C LEU A 200 -17.29 6.12 -11.58
N SER A 201 -18.46 6.61 -11.97
CA SER A 201 -19.38 5.93 -12.90
C SER A 201 -18.77 5.67 -14.27
N VAL A 202 -17.92 6.57 -14.74
CA VAL A 202 -17.19 6.41 -16.01
C VAL A 202 -16.17 5.26 -15.92
N TYR A 203 -15.46 5.14 -14.80
CA TYR A 203 -14.49 4.07 -14.59
C TYR A 203 -15.18 2.71 -14.48
N GLU A 204 -16.29 2.63 -13.72
CA GLU A 204 -17.10 1.41 -13.58
C GLU A 204 -17.69 0.96 -14.94
N THR A 205 -18.24 1.89 -15.70
CA THR A 205 -18.75 1.62 -17.05
C THR A 205 -17.65 1.07 -17.95
N ASN A 206 -16.49 1.72 -18.00
CA ASN A 206 -15.37 1.30 -18.83
C ASN A 206 -14.83 -0.06 -18.40
N MET A 207 -14.71 -0.30 -17.10
CA MET A 207 -14.29 -1.60 -16.56
C MET A 207 -15.24 -2.71 -17.01
N ASN A 208 -16.54 -2.51 -16.86
CA ASN A 208 -17.55 -3.52 -17.22
C ASN A 208 -17.54 -3.82 -18.72
N ILE A 209 -17.36 -2.81 -19.58
CA ILE A 209 -17.24 -2.99 -21.04
C ILE A 209 -15.99 -3.81 -21.35
N LEU A 210 -14.82 -3.39 -20.85
CA LEU A 210 -13.55 -4.06 -21.09
C LEU A 210 -13.56 -5.50 -20.58
N TYR A 211 -14.07 -5.72 -19.38
CA TYR A 211 -14.15 -7.07 -18.79
C TYR A 211 -14.96 -8.01 -19.67
N LYS A 212 -16.16 -7.56 -20.10
CA LYS A 212 -17.03 -8.35 -20.96
C LYS A 212 -16.38 -8.67 -22.31
N GLU A 213 -15.85 -7.64 -22.99
CA GLU A 213 -15.23 -7.81 -24.30
C GLU A 213 -13.98 -8.73 -24.26
N LEU A 214 -13.19 -8.62 -23.20
CA LEU A 214 -12.03 -9.50 -23.03
C LEU A 214 -12.43 -10.96 -22.80
N LEU A 215 -13.48 -11.21 -22.00
CA LEU A 215 -14.03 -12.58 -21.84
C LEU A 215 -14.56 -13.15 -23.15
N ASP A 216 -15.28 -12.33 -23.93
CA ASP A 216 -15.83 -12.72 -25.25
C ASP A 216 -14.71 -13.06 -26.25
N LEU A 217 -13.54 -12.42 -26.10
CA LEU A 217 -12.33 -12.72 -26.88
C LEU A 217 -11.51 -13.92 -26.35
N GLY A 218 -11.95 -14.55 -25.26
CA GLY A 218 -11.31 -15.74 -24.68
C GLY A 218 -10.17 -15.45 -23.70
N PHE A 219 -10.02 -14.20 -23.22
CA PHE A 219 -9.08 -13.91 -22.15
C PHE A 219 -9.60 -14.41 -20.81
N ASN A 220 -8.70 -14.86 -19.95
CA ASN A 220 -9.02 -15.12 -18.54
C ASN A 220 -8.79 -13.84 -17.73
N CYS A 221 -9.86 -13.29 -17.18
CA CYS A 221 -9.82 -12.05 -16.41
C CYS A 221 -10.35 -12.28 -15.00
N VAL A 222 -9.66 -11.74 -14.02
CA VAL A 222 -10.17 -11.60 -12.65
C VAL A 222 -10.93 -10.27 -12.57
N LYS A 223 -12.08 -10.30 -11.89
CA LYS A 223 -12.92 -9.10 -11.70
C LYS A 223 -12.88 -8.64 -10.25
#